data_ac6a16c751c4e6888cb33130bdc44335
#
_entry.id   ac6a16c751c4e6888cb33130bdc44335
#
_cell.length_a   1.000
_cell.length_b   1.000
_cell.length_c   1.000
_cell.angle_alpha   90.00
_cell.angle_beta   90.00
_cell.angle_gamma   90.00
#
_symmetry.space_group_name_H-M   'P 1'
#
loop_
_entity.id
_entity.type
_entity.pdbx_description
1 polymer ?
#
loop_
_entity_poly.entity_id
_entity_poly.type
_entity_poly.pdbx_seq_one_letter_code
_entity_poly.pdbx_strand_id
1 'polypeptide(L)'
;MRMLGLQGKTAVVFGVASEDSIAWAICQQLAEAGADLFLGYQKRFMSRVFQLKDKLPAIKGFYPLDVAQDDTTREFFDEFAKEHPGRKIDVLVHAIGFAPRSCFDRPILFVEDADINTAMTISANSLQRCLKFAMPHLSQGSSTITLTYAASTRFVPSYGIMSMAKAALECWTRELACHLGPHGHRVNSISSGPIRTIAASGIPGFDRILDHVEANAPLRRNVNQNDVAGTTLWLASPL
;
A
#
# COMPACT_ATOMS: atom_id res chain seq x y z
N MET A 1 -17.38 -16.78 2.31
CA MET A 1 -16.02 -16.44 2.75
C MET A 1 -15.01 -17.60 2.70
N ARG A 2 -15.38 -18.86 3.01
CA ARG A 2 -14.44 -20.01 2.88
C ARG A 2 -13.84 -20.20 1.46
N MET A 3 -14.50 -19.71 0.40
CA MET A 3 -14.02 -19.84 -0.99
C MET A 3 -12.77 -18.98 -1.31
N LEU A 4 -12.45 -17.96 -0.51
CA LEU A 4 -11.31 -17.08 -0.78
C LEU A 4 -9.96 -17.66 -0.34
N GLY A 5 -9.93 -18.80 0.38
CA GLY A 5 -8.70 -19.48 0.76
C GLY A 5 -7.78 -18.70 1.70
N LEU A 6 -8.30 -17.68 2.40
CA LEU A 6 -7.50 -16.80 3.28
C LEU A 6 -7.56 -17.17 4.76
N GLN A 7 -8.34 -18.18 5.15
CA GLN A 7 -8.43 -18.65 6.52
C GLN A 7 -7.08 -19.13 7.04
N GLY A 8 -6.58 -18.53 8.13
CA GLY A 8 -5.30 -18.84 8.75
C GLY A 8 -4.08 -18.37 7.97
N LYS A 9 -4.28 -17.62 6.85
CA LYS A 9 -3.21 -17.02 6.07
C LYS A 9 -2.61 -15.81 6.78
N THR A 10 -1.36 -15.53 6.49
CA THR A 10 -0.61 -14.40 7.06
C THR A 10 -0.61 -13.25 6.08
N ALA A 11 -1.14 -12.12 6.49
CA ALA A 11 -1.12 -10.89 5.72
C ALA A 11 -0.27 -9.81 6.42
N VAL A 12 0.75 -9.31 5.73
CA VAL A 12 1.53 -8.14 6.13
C VAL A 12 0.96 -6.93 5.43
N VAL A 13 0.61 -5.88 6.19
CA VAL A 13 0.00 -4.66 5.64
C VAL A 13 0.78 -3.43 6.07
N PHE A 14 1.23 -2.66 5.09
CA PHE A 14 1.90 -1.37 5.27
C PHE A 14 0.98 -0.23 4.87
N GLY A 15 1.06 0.89 5.60
CA GLY A 15 0.34 2.12 5.28
C GLY A 15 -0.89 2.40 6.14
N VAL A 16 -1.14 1.62 7.19
CA VAL A 16 -2.16 1.95 8.18
C VAL A 16 -1.72 3.17 8.99
N ALA A 17 -2.49 4.26 8.89
CA ALA A 17 -2.23 5.52 9.61
C ALA A 17 -3.43 5.96 10.47
N SER A 18 -4.64 5.56 10.10
CA SER A 18 -5.90 5.84 10.79
C SER A 18 -7.00 4.89 10.29
N GLU A 19 -8.18 4.96 10.89
CA GLU A 19 -9.37 4.23 10.43
C GLU A 19 -9.83 4.63 9.01
N ASP A 20 -9.53 5.86 8.59
CA ASP A 20 -9.88 6.36 7.25
C ASP A 20 -8.87 5.92 6.17
N SER A 21 -7.79 5.22 6.55
CA SER A 21 -6.82 4.75 5.56
C SER A 21 -7.37 3.58 4.74
N ILE A 22 -7.03 3.54 3.45
CA ILE A 22 -7.37 2.40 2.58
C ILE A 22 -6.80 1.10 3.17
N ALA A 23 -5.58 1.16 3.73
CA ALA A 23 -4.92 0.03 4.37
C ALA A 23 -5.74 -0.54 5.55
N TRP A 24 -6.46 0.30 6.29
CA TRP A 24 -7.32 -0.17 7.38
C TRP A 24 -8.53 -0.95 6.87
N ALA A 25 -9.24 -0.44 5.86
CA ALA A 25 -10.33 -1.18 5.24
C ALA A 25 -9.87 -2.53 4.64
N ILE A 26 -8.65 -2.56 4.07
CA ILE A 26 -8.02 -3.81 3.61
C ILE A 26 -7.80 -4.76 4.80
N CYS A 27 -7.27 -4.28 5.93
CA CYS A 27 -7.10 -5.09 7.14
C CYS A 27 -8.42 -5.69 7.61
N GLN A 28 -9.49 -4.90 7.64
CA GLN A 28 -10.82 -5.36 8.05
C GLN A 28 -11.32 -6.51 7.17
N GLN A 29 -11.27 -6.36 5.86
CA GLN A 29 -11.74 -7.40 4.94
C GLN A 29 -10.85 -8.67 4.95
N LEU A 30 -9.53 -8.51 5.07
CA LEU A 30 -8.63 -9.67 5.22
C LEU A 30 -8.90 -10.42 6.53
N ALA A 31 -9.16 -9.70 7.62
CA ALA A 31 -9.54 -10.29 8.91
C ALA A 31 -10.89 -11.02 8.84
N GLU A 32 -11.90 -10.43 8.21
CA GLU A 32 -13.20 -11.09 7.97
C GLU A 32 -13.07 -12.36 7.12
N ALA A 33 -12.08 -12.41 6.23
CA ALA A 33 -11.74 -13.60 5.46
C ALA A 33 -10.91 -14.63 6.25
N GLY A 34 -10.54 -14.31 7.50
CA GLY A 34 -9.86 -15.20 8.44
C GLY A 34 -8.34 -15.14 8.40
N ALA A 35 -7.75 -14.10 7.82
CA ALA A 35 -6.30 -13.91 7.83
C ALA A 35 -5.81 -13.33 9.16
N ASP A 36 -4.60 -13.74 9.56
CA ASP A 36 -3.82 -13.12 10.63
C ASP A 36 -3.05 -11.93 10.07
N LEU A 37 -3.10 -10.78 10.75
CA LEU A 37 -2.55 -9.51 10.28
C LEU A 37 -1.29 -9.10 11.03
N PHE A 38 -0.31 -8.58 10.30
CA PHE A 38 0.94 -8.00 10.80
C PHE A 38 1.13 -6.62 10.16
N LEU A 39 1.25 -5.58 10.98
CA LEU A 39 1.25 -4.20 10.50
C LEU A 39 2.62 -3.56 10.64
N GLY A 40 3.10 -2.97 9.54
CA GLY A 40 4.23 -2.04 9.58
C GLY A 40 3.73 -0.60 9.74
N TYR A 41 4.26 0.13 10.70
CA TYR A 41 3.85 1.50 10.97
C TYR A 41 5.04 2.47 11.09
N GLN A 42 4.86 3.69 10.59
CA GLN A 42 5.81 4.78 10.87
C GLN A 42 5.68 5.26 12.31
N LYS A 43 6.81 5.47 13.00
CA LYS A 43 6.84 5.91 14.41
C LYS A 43 5.95 7.12 14.71
N ARG A 44 5.83 8.07 13.76
CA ARG A 44 4.94 9.25 13.92
C ARG A 44 3.44 8.92 14.02
N PHE A 45 3.03 7.74 13.56
CA PHE A 45 1.63 7.28 13.64
C PHE A 45 1.41 6.25 14.75
N MET A 46 2.43 5.94 15.55
CA MET A 46 2.40 4.88 16.56
C MET A 46 1.16 4.94 17.45
N SER A 47 0.90 6.09 18.08
CA SER A 47 -0.23 6.23 18.99
C SER A 47 -1.59 5.96 18.35
N ARG A 48 -1.78 6.38 17.09
CA ARG A 48 -3.02 6.13 16.34
C ARG A 48 -3.16 4.67 15.97
N VAL A 49 -2.08 4.06 15.48
CA VAL A 49 -2.08 2.65 15.06
C VAL A 49 -2.31 1.72 16.24
N PHE A 50 -1.73 2.03 17.39
CA PHE A 50 -1.95 1.23 18.61
C PHE A 50 -3.39 1.28 19.13
N GLN A 51 -4.10 2.40 18.94
CA GLN A 51 -5.53 2.48 19.26
C GLN A 51 -6.41 1.59 18.36
N LEU A 52 -5.90 1.18 17.19
CA LEU A 52 -6.60 0.28 16.28
C LEU A 52 -6.47 -1.20 16.66
N LYS A 53 -5.50 -1.54 17.52
CA LYS A 53 -5.23 -2.92 17.93
C LYS A 53 -6.47 -3.59 18.53
N ASP A 54 -7.15 -2.88 19.43
CA ASP A 54 -8.30 -3.43 20.14
C ASP A 54 -9.56 -3.55 19.26
N LYS A 55 -9.56 -2.85 18.10
CA LYS A 55 -10.68 -2.88 17.15
C LYS A 55 -10.64 -4.09 16.21
N LEU A 56 -9.50 -4.75 16.07
CA LEU A 56 -9.35 -5.86 15.13
C LEU A 56 -8.49 -6.97 15.71
N PRO A 57 -9.10 -7.97 16.39
CA PRO A 57 -8.39 -9.06 17.06
C PRO A 57 -7.53 -9.96 16.15
N ALA A 58 -7.73 -9.86 14.83
CA ALA A 58 -6.90 -10.53 13.82
C ALA A 58 -5.47 -9.97 13.74
N ILE A 59 -5.20 -8.78 14.30
CA ILE A 59 -3.86 -8.20 14.32
C ILE A 59 -3.02 -8.94 15.36
N LYS A 60 -1.94 -9.59 14.90
CA LYS A 60 -1.04 -10.42 15.71
C LYS A 60 0.30 -9.74 16.00
N GLY A 61 0.69 -8.74 15.21
CA GLY A 61 1.95 -8.02 15.39
C GLY A 61 1.93 -6.61 14.82
N PHE A 62 2.72 -5.72 15.48
CA PHE A 62 2.96 -4.35 15.06
C PHE A 62 4.45 -4.07 15.14
N TYR A 63 5.05 -3.64 14.03
CA TYR A 63 6.48 -3.37 13.98
C TYR A 63 6.76 -1.99 13.40
N PRO A 64 7.73 -1.25 13.96
CA PRO A 64 8.17 0.01 13.37
C PRO A 64 8.72 -0.23 11.96
N LEU A 65 8.38 0.67 11.04
CA LEU A 65 8.83 0.59 9.65
C LEU A 65 8.98 2.00 9.06
N ASP A 66 10.16 2.29 8.54
CA ASP A 66 10.38 3.40 7.62
C ASP A 66 10.87 2.83 6.28
N VAL A 67 9.99 2.80 5.30
CA VAL A 67 10.30 2.23 3.98
C VAL A 67 11.32 3.03 3.17
N ALA A 68 11.71 4.21 3.63
CA ALA A 68 12.82 4.97 3.04
C ALA A 68 14.19 4.39 3.42
N GLN A 69 14.26 3.53 4.43
CA GLN A 69 15.48 2.99 5.01
C GLN A 69 15.55 1.47 4.82
N ASP A 70 16.69 0.98 4.32
CA ASP A 70 16.92 -0.47 4.19
C ASP A 70 16.94 -1.18 5.55
N ASP A 71 17.59 -0.55 6.55
CA ASP A 71 17.76 -1.15 7.87
C ASP A 71 16.44 -1.39 8.58
N THR A 72 15.57 -0.38 8.68
CA THR A 72 14.27 -0.53 9.32
C THR A 72 13.33 -1.48 8.56
N THR A 73 13.48 -1.55 7.23
CA THR A 73 12.70 -2.50 6.43
C THR A 73 13.17 -3.93 6.68
N ARG A 74 14.49 -4.15 6.78
CA ARG A 74 15.06 -5.45 7.16
C ARG A 74 14.65 -5.84 8.58
N GLU A 75 14.82 -4.94 9.55
CA GLU A 75 14.45 -5.16 10.95
C GLU A 75 12.99 -5.59 11.11
N PHE A 76 12.07 -5.02 10.31
CA PHE A 76 10.66 -5.45 10.31
C PHE A 76 10.53 -6.96 10.05
N PHE A 77 11.18 -7.47 9.00
CA PHE A 77 11.06 -8.88 8.61
C PHE A 77 11.85 -9.80 9.54
N ASP A 78 12.98 -9.34 10.06
CA ASP A 78 13.78 -10.08 11.04
C ASP A 78 13.03 -10.28 12.36
N GLU A 79 12.40 -9.22 12.90
CA GLU A 79 11.58 -9.32 14.11
C GLU A 79 10.32 -10.15 13.88
N PHE A 80 9.64 -10.01 12.72
CA PHE A 80 8.53 -10.88 12.35
C PHE A 80 8.96 -12.36 12.36
N ALA A 81 10.08 -12.70 11.75
CA ALA A 81 10.57 -14.09 11.68
C ALA A 81 10.99 -14.63 13.04
N LYS A 82 11.59 -13.80 13.88
CA LYS A 82 12.03 -14.13 15.23
C LYS A 82 10.85 -14.41 16.17
N GLU A 83 9.81 -13.57 16.13
CA GLU A 83 8.61 -13.71 16.97
C GLU A 83 7.66 -14.83 16.48
N HIS A 84 7.73 -15.16 15.18
CA HIS A 84 6.85 -16.14 14.55
C HIS A 84 7.66 -17.18 13.74
N PRO A 85 8.48 -18.03 14.42
CA PRO A 85 9.34 -19.01 13.74
C PRO A 85 8.56 -19.92 12.80
N GLY A 86 9.03 -20.04 11.55
CA GLY A 86 8.42 -20.89 10.53
C GLY A 86 7.16 -20.31 9.86
N ARG A 87 6.59 -19.21 10.37
CA ARG A 87 5.45 -18.53 9.72
C ARG A 87 5.89 -17.88 8.42
N LYS A 88 5.11 -18.09 7.35
CA LYS A 88 5.35 -17.49 6.04
C LYS A 88 4.28 -16.45 5.72
N ILE A 89 4.63 -15.47 4.89
CA ILE A 89 3.75 -14.37 4.46
C ILE A 89 3.04 -14.80 3.18
N ASP A 90 1.71 -14.90 3.23
CA ASP A 90 0.87 -15.23 2.09
C ASP A 90 0.44 -14.01 1.30
N VAL A 91 0.24 -12.88 1.99
CA VAL A 91 -0.20 -11.62 1.39
C VAL A 91 0.66 -10.48 1.90
N LEU A 92 1.21 -9.66 0.99
CA LEU A 92 1.90 -8.42 1.32
C LEU A 92 1.17 -7.26 0.67
N VAL A 93 0.66 -6.33 1.48
CA VAL A 93 -0.02 -5.12 1.01
C VAL A 93 0.88 -3.91 1.23
N HIS A 94 1.28 -3.28 0.12
CA HIS A 94 2.05 -2.05 0.09
C HIS A 94 1.14 -0.86 -0.23
N ALA A 95 0.48 -0.31 0.79
CA ALA A 95 -0.43 0.84 0.65
C ALA A 95 0.26 2.14 1.09
N ILE A 96 1.42 2.41 0.49
CA ILE A 96 2.29 3.54 0.84
C ILE A 96 2.34 4.56 -0.30
N GLY A 97 2.33 5.83 0.10
CA GLY A 97 2.56 6.95 -0.81
C GLY A 97 2.83 8.21 0.00
N PHE A 98 3.88 8.92 -0.37
CA PHE A 98 4.25 10.19 0.23
C PHE A 98 5.07 11.02 -0.76
N ALA A 99 4.83 12.33 -0.76
CA ALA A 99 5.72 13.30 -1.36
C ALA A 99 5.79 14.56 -0.47
N PRO A 100 6.94 15.25 -0.42
CA PRO A 100 7.03 16.57 0.19
C PRO A 100 6.00 17.54 -0.42
N ARG A 101 5.54 18.49 0.37
CA ARG A 101 4.52 19.45 -0.05
C ARG A 101 4.93 20.27 -1.29
N SER A 102 6.20 20.58 -1.41
CA SER A 102 6.80 21.24 -2.59
C SER A 102 6.53 20.53 -3.92
N CYS A 103 6.36 19.19 -3.88
CA CYS A 103 5.99 18.40 -5.06
C CYS A 103 4.59 18.71 -5.61
N PHE A 104 3.76 19.42 -4.84
CA PHE A 104 2.39 19.79 -5.21
C PHE A 104 2.20 21.31 -5.35
N ASP A 105 2.89 22.11 -4.52
CA ASP A 105 2.68 23.56 -4.40
C ASP A 105 3.59 24.38 -5.35
N ARG A 106 4.74 23.82 -5.76
CA ARG A 106 5.66 24.51 -6.69
C ARG A 106 5.33 24.16 -8.14
N PRO A 107 5.60 25.10 -9.08
CA PRO A 107 5.62 24.73 -10.49
C PRO A 107 6.61 23.58 -10.71
N ILE A 108 6.22 22.57 -11.48
CA ILE A 108 6.94 21.29 -11.59
C ILE A 108 8.43 21.45 -11.99
N LEU A 109 8.75 22.48 -12.78
CA LEU A 109 10.12 22.79 -13.22
C LEU A 109 11.04 23.28 -12.10
N PHE A 110 10.50 23.68 -10.95
CA PHE A 110 11.24 24.24 -9.82
C PHE A 110 11.16 23.38 -8.56
N VAL A 111 10.71 22.12 -8.69
CA VAL A 111 10.77 21.15 -7.59
C VAL A 111 12.21 20.66 -7.48
N GLU A 112 12.75 20.72 -6.27
CA GLU A 112 14.14 20.33 -5.99
C GLU A 112 14.34 18.80 -6.14
N ASP A 113 15.50 18.39 -6.63
CA ASP A 113 15.85 16.97 -6.80
C ASP A 113 15.70 16.17 -5.51
N ALA A 114 16.01 16.76 -4.36
CA ALA A 114 15.87 16.10 -3.05
C ALA A 114 14.41 15.71 -2.75
N ASP A 115 13.45 16.57 -3.12
CA ASP A 115 12.04 16.33 -2.92
C ASP A 115 11.51 15.29 -3.92
N ILE A 116 11.96 15.36 -5.18
CA ILE A 116 11.67 14.35 -6.20
C ILE A 116 12.18 12.98 -5.75
N ASN A 117 13.44 12.91 -5.31
CA ASN A 117 14.05 11.67 -4.83
C ASN A 117 13.32 11.11 -3.60
N THR A 118 12.85 11.96 -2.70
CA THR A 118 12.06 11.54 -1.54
C THR A 118 10.74 10.92 -1.98
N ALA A 119 10.02 11.56 -2.91
CA ALA A 119 8.76 11.04 -3.45
C ALA A 119 8.97 9.68 -4.14
N MET A 120 10.00 9.56 -4.97
CA MET A 120 10.37 8.32 -5.68
C MET A 120 10.77 7.22 -4.73
N THR A 121 11.62 7.51 -3.74
CA THR A 121 12.12 6.55 -2.74
C THR A 121 10.97 5.95 -1.95
N ILE A 122 10.03 6.78 -1.46
CA ILE A 122 8.94 6.32 -0.58
C ILE A 122 7.77 5.76 -1.38
N SER A 123 7.40 6.37 -2.51
CA SER A 123 6.16 6.01 -3.21
C SER A 123 6.35 5.00 -4.34
N ALA A 124 7.58 4.72 -4.76
CA ALA A 124 7.87 3.76 -5.83
C ALA A 124 8.90 2.71 -5.39
N ASN A 125 10.14 3.12 -5.07
CA ASN A 125 11.26 2.20 -4.83
C ASN A 125 11.06 1.36 -3.55
N SER A 126 10.25 1.84 -2.61
CA SER A 126 9.93 1.10 -1.38
C SER A 126 9.23 -0.24 -1.65
N LEU A 127 8.49 -0.40 -2.76
CA LEU A 127 7.91 -1.70 -3.12
C LEU A 127 9.01 -2.74 -3.34
N GLN A 128 10.02 -2.39 -4.15
CA GLN A 128 11.18 -3.26 -4.40
C GLN A 128 11.94 -3.55 -3.10
N ARG A 129 12.17 -2.52 -2.27
CA ARG A 129 12.86 -2.67 -0.98
C ARG A 129 12.09 -3.61 -0.05
N CYS A 130 10.80 -3.45 0.09
CA CYS A 130 9.98 -4.34 0.90
C CYS A 130 10.07 -5.79 0.41
N LEU A 131 9.95 -6.02 -0.89
CA LEU A 131 10.05 -7.37 -1.46
C LEU A 131 11.46 -7.97 -1.34
N LYS A 132 12.52 -7.16 -1.46
CA LYS A 132 13.91 -7.61 -1.22
C LYS A 132 14.06 -8.31 0.13
N PHE A 133 13.50 -7.73 1.18
CA PHE A 133 13.60 -8.29 2.54
C PHE A 133 12.49 -9.28 2.87
N ALA A 134 11.32 -9.18 2.22
CA ALA A 134 10.23 -10.13 2.40
C ALA A 134 10.51 -11.49 1.77
N MET A 135 11.28 -11.57 0.69
CA MET A 135 11.48 -12.77 -0.12
C MET A 135 11.77 -14.05 0.68
N PRO A 136 12.69 -14.08 1.68
CA PRO A 136 12.96 -15.29 2.46
C PRO A 136 11.75 -15.76 3.29
N HIS A 137 10.79 -14.88 3.50
CA HIS A 137 9.63 -15.09 4.37
C HIS A 137 8.32 -15.31 3.60
N LEU A 138 8.31 -15.15 2.27
CA LEU A 138 7.12 -15.38 1.46
C LEU A 138 6.77 -16.88 1.39
N SER A 139 5.47 -17.18 1.41
CA SER A 139 4.96 -18.50 1.12
C SER A 139 4.93 -18.75 -0.39
N GLN A 140 5.00 -20.01 -0.81
CA GLN A 140 4.74 -20.38 -2.19
C GLN A 140 3.34 -19.90 -2.59
N GLY A 141 3.21 -19.24 -3.74
CA GLY A 141 1.94 -18.70 -4.23
C GLY A 141 1.52 -17.38 -3.55
N SER A 142 2.41 -16.71 -2.83
CA SER A 142 2.10 -15.43 -2.17
C SER A 142 1.63 -14.35 -3.15
N SER A 143 0.84 -13.38 -2.65
CA SER A 143 0.35 -12.25 -3.41
C SER A 143 0.84 -10.94 -2.82
N THR A 144 1.51 -10.12 -3.62
CA THR A 144 1.87 -8.74 -3.28
C THR A 144 0.96 -7.78 -4.02
N ILE A 145 0.36 -6.83 -3.29
CA ILE A 145 -0.56 -5.84 -3.84
C ILE A 145 -0.09 -4.44 -3.45
N THR A 146 0.00 -3.53 -4.43
CA THR A 146 0.28 -2.12 -4.19
C THR A 146 -0.82 -1.23 -4.74
N LEU A 147 -0.83 0.05 -4.35
CA LEU A 147 -1.86 1.02 -4.75
C LEU A 147 -1.27 2.09 -5.68
N THR A 148 -1.80 2.18 -6.89
CA THR A 148 -1.45 3.20 -7.87
C THR A 148 -2.63 4.12 -8.17
N TYR A 149 -2.47 5.02 -9.14
CA TYR A 149 -3.49 5.97 -9.55
C TYR A 149 -3.33 6.29 -11.05
N ALA A 150 -4.43 6.58 -11.72
CA ALA A 150 -4.48 6.85 -13.16
C ALA A 150 -3.54 8.00 -13.63
N ALA A 151 -3.04 8.82 -12.71
CA ALA A 151 -2.03 9.83 -12.99
C ALA A 151 -0.67 9.24 -13.46
N SER A 152 -0.46 7.93 -13.32
CA SER A 152 0.68 7.20 -13.90
C SER A 152 0.71 7.23 -15.43
N THR A 153 -0.48 7.33 -16.06
CA THR A 153 -0.66 7.26 -17.52
C THR A 153 -1.39 8.46 -18.10
N ARG A 154 -1.88 9.36 -17.25
CA ARG A 154 -2.66 10.55 -17.66
C ARG A 154 -2.21 11.76 -16.86
N PHE A 155 -2.34 12.95 -17.47
CA PHE A 155 -2.20 14.18 -16.73
C PHE A 155 -3.40 14.35 -15.77
N VAL A 156 -3.08 14.55 -14.49
CA VAL A 156 -4.07 14.89 -13.46
C VAL A 156 -3.63 16.20 -12.82
N PRO A 157 -4.46 17.25 -12.86
CA PRO A 157 -4.13 18.53 -12.23
C PRO A 157 -3.73 18.37 -10.77
N SER A 158 -2.73 19.13 -10.35
CA SER A 158 -2.21 19.16 -8.97
C SER A 158 -1.56 17.87 -8.45
N TYR A 159 -1.46 16.80 -9.25
CA TYR A 159 -0.84 15.56 -8.81
C TYR A 159 0.70 15.57 -8.93
N GLY A 160 1.25 16.42 -9.80
CA GLY A 160 2.68 16.78 -9.88
C GLY A 160 3.61 15.56 -9.95
N ILE A 161 4.66 15.61 -9.14
CA ILE A 161 5.74 14.59 -9.08
C ILE A 161 5.18 13.20 -8.68
N MET A 162 4.08 13.13 -7.97
CA MET A 162 3.44 11.84 -7.64
C MET A 162 2.99 11.07 -8.88
N SER A 163 2.73 11.73 -10.01
CA SER A 163 2.43 11.04 -11.29
C SER A 163 3.63 10.19 -11.73
N MET A 164 4.84 10.76 -11.64
CA MET A 164 6.10 10.04 -11.95
C MET A 164 6.32 8.88 -10.99
N ALA A 165 6.10 9.09 -9.69
CA ALA A 165 6.26 8.04 -8.69
C ALA A 165 5.25 6.89 -8.92
N LYS A 166 4.01 7.18 -9.33
CA LYS A 166 3.02 6.14 -9.67
C LYS A 166 3.37 5.40 -10.96
N ALA A 167 3.90 6.07 -11.97
CA ALA A 167 4.40 5.43 -13.18
C ALA A 167 5.58 4.49 -12.87
N ALA A 168 6.52 4.91 -12.05
CA ALA A 168 7.62 4.09 -11.59
C ALA A 168 7.15 2.90 -10.74
N LEU A 169 6.15 3.09 -9.85
CA LEU A 169 5.56 2.02 -9.05
C LEU A 169 4.92 0.94 -9.93
N GLU A 170 4.23 1.33 -11.01
CA GLU A 170 3.65 0.39 -11.98
C GLU A 170 4.74 -0.32 -12.78
N CYS A 171 5.83 0.37 -13.11
CA CYS A 171 7.00 -0.27 -13.73
C CYS A 171 7.59 -1.33 -12.78
N TRP A 172 7.84 -0.99 -11.51
CA TRP A 172 8.27 -1.94 -10.48
C TRP A 172 7.33 -3.13 -10.37
N THR A 173 6.01 -2.90 -10.41
CA THR A 173 5.01 -3.98 -10.33
C THR A 173 5.21 -4.99 -11.46
N ARG A 174 5.38 -4.54 -12.70
CA ARG A 174 5.60 -5.43 -13.86
C ARG A 174 6.93 -6.18 -13.78
N GLU A 175 8.02 -5.48 -13.46
CA GLU A 175 9.34 -6.08 -13.33
C GLU A 175 9.37 -7.14 -12.22
N LEU A 176 8.83 -6.80 -11.05
CA LEU A 176 8.78 -7.73 -9.92
C LEU A 176 7.86 -8.92 -10.19
N ALA A 177 6.73 -8.71 -10.88
CA ALA A 177 5.85 -9.81 -11.29
C ALA A 177 6.58 -10.78 -12.25
N CYS A 178 7.35 -10.24 -13.20
CA CYS A 178 8.12 -11.05 -14.13
C CYS A 178 9.24 -11.84 -13.44
N HIS A 179 9.98 -11.19 -12.51
CA HIS A 179 11.11 -11.81 -11.81
C HIS A 179 10.67 -12.82 -10.74
N LEU A 180 9.54 -12.57 -10.05
CA LEU A 180 9.07 -13.41 -8.95
C LEU A 180 8.06 -14.48 -9.41
N GLY A 181 7.45 -14.30 -10.59
CA GLY A 181 6.49 -15.24 -11.17
C GLY A 181 7.02 -16.68 -11.31
N PRO A 182 8.26 -16.92 -11.79
CA PRO A 182 8.83 -18.26 -11.84
C PRO A 182 8.95 -18.96 -10.48
N HIS A 183 8.95 -18.18 -9.39
CA HIS A 183 8.93 -18.70 -8.01
C HIS A 183 7.51 -18.81 -7.44
N GLY A 184 6.47 -18.61 -8.26
CA GLY A 184 5.07 -18.72 -7.89
C GLY A 184 4.48 -17.52 -7.16
N HIS A 185 5.22 -16.39 -7.09
CA HIS A 185 4.71 -15.16 -6.45
C HIS A 185 4.00 -14.26 -7.46
N ARG A 186 2.91 -13.62 -7.03
CA ARG A 186 2.15 -12.65 -7.83
C ARG A 186 2.37 -11.24 -7.31
N VAL A 187 2.53 -10.28 -8.21
CA VAL A 187 2.65 -8.86 -7.85
C VAL A 187 1.68 -8.06 -8.71
N ASN A 188 0.78 -7.32 -8.05
CA ASN A 188 -0.27 -6.56 -8.73
C ASN A 188 -0.38 -5.14 -8.15
N SER A 189 -0.82 -4.20 -8.99
CA SER A 189 -1.18 -2.85 -8.56
C SER A 189 -2.66 -2.58 -8.80
N ILE A 190 -3.32 -1.96 -7.83
CA ILE A 190 -4.70 -1.51 -7.94
C ILE A 190 -4.67 -0.01 -8.26
N SER A 191 -5.19 0.37 -9.43
CA SER A 191 -5.42 1.77 -9.77
C SER A 191 -6.78 2.19 -9.21
N SER A 192 -6.76 2.66 -7.97
CA SER A 192 -7.94 3.18 -7.31
C SER A 192 -8.34 4.56 -7.85
N GLY A 193 -9.58 4.95 -7.71
CA GLY A 193 -9.99 6.34 -7.86
C GLY A 193 -9.51 7.22 -6.70
N PRO A 194 -9.82 8.52 -6.71
CA PRO A 194 -9.51 9.42 -5.61
C PRO A 194 -10.34 9.05 -4.37
N ILE A 195 -9.68 8.91 -3.22
CA ILE A 195 -10.29 8.57 -1.93
C ILE A 195 -9.77 9.54 -0.89
N ARG A 196 -10.65 10.09 -0.05
CA ARG A 196 -10.24 10.95 1.08
C ARG A 196 -9.45 10.13 2.09
N THR A 197 -8.19 10.52 2.25
CA THR A 197 -7.26 9.95 3.24
C THR A 197 -6.35 11.06 3.77
N ILE A 198 -5.62 10.79 4.86
CA ILE A 198 -4.62 11.73 5.36
C ILE A 198 -3.58 12.08 4.26
N ALA A 199 -3.16 11.10 3.47
CA ALA A 199 -2.21 11.33 2.38
C ALA A 199 -2.82 12.21 1.26
N ALA A 200 -4.07 11.98 0.89
CA ALA A 200 -4.76 12.73 -0.15
C ALA A 200 -5.07 14.18 0.26
N SER A 201 -5.23 14.46 1.55
CA SER A 201 -5.47 15.82 2.06
C SER A 201 -4.31 16.80 1.79
N GLY A 202 -3.12 16.29 1.49
CA GLY A 202 -1.96 17.09 1.09
C GLY A 202 -2.00 17.57 -0.37
N ILE A 203 -2.93 17.08 -1.20
CA ILE A 203 -3.03 17.42 -2.63
C ILE A 203 -3.89 18.69 -2.79
N PRO A 204 -3.36 19.80 -3.33
CA PRO A 204 -4.14 21.01 -3.55
C PRO A 204 -5.31 20.77 -4.51
N GLY A 205 -6.50 21.26 -4.13
CA GLY A 205 -7.70 21.13 -4.96
C GLY A 205 -8.22 19.68 -5.10
N PHE A 206 -7.91 18.80 -4.14
CA PHE A 206 -8.35 17.39 -4.17
C PHE A 206 -9.88 17.26 -4.28
N ASP A 207 -10.65 18.18 -3.70
CA ASP A 207 -12.11 18.21 -3.82
C ASP A 207 -12.57 18.32 -5.28
N ARG A 208 -11.89 19.14 -6.10
CA ARG A 208 -12.20 19.24 -7.53
C ARG A 208 -11.98 17.93 -8.29
N ILE A 209 -10.99 17.14 -7.85
CA ILE A 209 -10.75 15.79 -8.42
C ILE A 209 -11.93 14.88 -8.06
N LEU A 210 -12.40 14.92 -6.81
CA LEU A 210 -13.56 14.14 -6.37
C LEU A 210 -14.83 14.53 -7.13
N ASP A 211 -15.12 15.83 -7.22
CA ASP A 211 -16.30 16.36 -7.94
C ASP A 211 -16.26 15.94 -9.42
N HIS A 212 -15.09 16.05 -10.05
CA HIS A 212 -14.90 15.62 -11.45
C HIS A 212 -15.17 14.13 -11.63
N VAL A 213 -14.65 13.28 -10.75
CA VAL A 213 -14.86 11.83 -10.83
C VAL A 213 -16.32 11.49 -10.58
N GLU A 214 -16.96 12.07 -9.57
CA GLU A 214 -18.39 11.84 -9.29
C GLU A 214 -19.28 12.22 -10.48
N ALA A 215 -19.00 13.35 -11.10
CA ALA A 215 -19.75 13.83 -12.27
C ALA A 215 -19.56 12.97 -13.52
N ASN A 216 -18.40 12.29 -13.68
CA ASN A 216 -18.04 11.59 -14.91
C ASN A 216 -18.01 10.06 -14.79
N ALA A 217 -17.87 9.50 -13.58
CA ALA A 217 -17.89 8.06 -13.38
C ALA A 217 -19.23 7.46 -13.81
N PRO A 218 -19.25 6.29 -14.47
CA PRO A 218 -20.51 5.66 -14.90
C PRO A 218 -21.51 5.46 -13.74
N LEU A 219 -21.02 5.09 -12.55
CA LEU A 219 -21.85 4.91 -11.35
C LEU A 219 -22.18 6.23 -10.62
N ARG A 220 -21.73 7.37 -11.13
CA ARG A 220 -21.99 8.70 -10.54
C ARG A 220 -21.67 8.80 -9.06
N ARG A 221 -20.62 8.11 -8.63
CA ARG A 221 -20.08 8.17 -7.28
C ARG A 221 -18.57 8.05 -7.29
N ASN A 222 -17.94 8.56 -6.27
CA ASN A 222 -16.55 8.25 -5.99
C ASN A 222 -16.42 6.82 -5.45
N VAL A 223 -15.24 6.23 -5.65
CA VAL A 223 -14.84 5.00 -4.95
C VAL A 223 -14.54 5.30 -3.49
N ASN A 224 -14.65 4.29 -2.65
CA ASN A 224 -14.32 4.37 -1.23
C ASN A 224 -13.30 3.30 -0.85
N GLN A 225 -12.89 3.30 0.40
CA GLN A 225 -11.88 2.37 0.92
C GLN A 225 -12.31 0.91 0.76
N ASN A 226 -13.62 0.61 0.91
CA ASN A 226 -14.13 -0.76 0.80
C ASN A 226 -14.12 -1.28 -0.64
N ASP A 227 -14.31 -0.43 -1.65
CA ASP A 227 -14.18 -0.81 -3.05
C ASP A 227 -12.74 -1.33 -3.35
N VAL A 228 -11.73 -0.63 -2.79
CA VAL A 228 -10.32 -1.04 -2.93
C VAL A 228 -10.01 -2.28 -2.10
N ALA A 229 -10.55 -2.37 -0.89
CA ALA A 229 -10.37 -3.51 -0.01
C ALA A 229 -10.94 -4.80 -0.62
N GLY A 230 -12.13 -4.74 -1.24
CA GLY A 230 -12.73 -5.87 -1.95
C GLY A 230 -11.88 -6.36 -3.13
N THR A 231 -11.32 -5.41 -3.91
CA THR A 231 -10.38 -5.73 -5.00
C THR A 231 -9.09 -6.35 -4.44
N THR A 232 -8.57 -5.81 -3.32
CA THR A 232 -7.40 -6.37 -2.65
C THR A 232 -7.67 -7.80 -2.17
N LEU A 233 -8.83 -8.04 -1.58
CA LEU A 233 -9.24 -9.36 -1.11
C LEU A 233 -9.29 -10.39 -2.24
N TRP A 234 -9.83 -10.01 -3.40
CA TRP A 234 -9.83 -10.87 -4.58
C TRP A 234 -8.41 -11.15 -5.08
N LEU A 235 -7.55 -10.14 -5.22
CA LEU A 235 -6.15 -10.32 -5.65
C LEU A 235 -5.31 -11.11 -4.63
N ALA A 236 -5.65 -11.06 -3.35
CA ALA A 236 -5.00 -11.84 -2.30
C ALA A 236 -5.39 -13.33 -2.34
N SER A 237 -6.57 -13.63 -2.90
CA SER A 237 -7.09 -15.00 -2.99
C SER A 237 -6.40 -15.80 -4.10
N PRO A 238 -6.50 -17.14 -4.10
CA PRO A 238 -6.00 -18.00 -5.19
C PRO A 238 -6.90 -17.99 -6.45
N LEU A 239 -8.00 -17.21 -6.43
CA LEU A 239 -8.97 -17.15 -7.54
C LEU A 239 -8.45 -16.36 -8.73
#